data_136a0d260345dacf43a7a89d012f2e0b
#
_entry.id   136a0d260345dacf43a7a89d012f2e0b
#
_cell.length_a   1.000
_cell.length_b   1.000
_cell.length_c   1.000
_cell.angle_alpha   90.00
_cell.angle_beta   90.00
_cell.angle_gamma   90.00
#
_symmetry.space_group_name_H-M   'P 1'
#
loop_
_entity.id
_entity.type
_entity.pdbx_description
1 polymer ?
#
loop_
_entity_poly.entity_id
_entity_poly.type
_entity_poly.pdbx_seq_one_letter_code
_entity_poly.pdbx_strand_id
1 'polypeptide(L)'
;MKTSSPPALTALWSDLNRATERCLDTYMGAEHAEQSEALARLLLMLELRWKLEEQILLPALREGDATLKDDSREIAEEIDLLRELADLAERHKLDPGSTVTVTNAVAGIAALRSARIERALEDAERASSIDAEHLAEEVREMFQRWRGEIAKSGDIEDEERDPVGGPPR
;
A
#
# COMPACT_ATOMS: atom_id res chain seq x y z
N MET A 1 21.99 16.99 -21.70
CA MET A 1 20.97 16.67 -20.69
C MET A 1 20.54 15.22 -20.89
N LYS A 2 20.88 14.34 -19.97
CA LYS A 2 20.32 12.97 -19.99
C LYS A 2 18.86 13.11 -19.55
N THR A 3 17.93 12.98 -20.46
CA THR A 3 16.53 12.70 -20.14
C THR A 3 16.52 11.33 -19.47
N SER A 4 16.48 11.32 -18.14
CA SER A 4 16.23 10.09 -17.40
C SER A 4 14.84 9.62 -17.84
N SER A 5 14.78 8.50 -18.55
CA SER A 5 13.50 7.85 -18.82
C SER A 5 12.76 7.63 -17.49
N PRO A 6 11.45 7.88 -17.45
CA PRO A 6 10.69 7.59 -16.24
C PRO A 6 10.91 6.12 -15.86
N PRO A 7 10.97 5.79 -14.57
CA PRO A 7 11.13 4.42 -14.15
C PRO A 7 9.98 3.57 -14.70
N ALA A 8 10.28 2.36 -15.16
CA ALA A 8 9.29 1.40 -15.63
C ALA A 8 8.21 1.19 -14.57
N LEU A 9 7.00 0.83 -14.96
CA LEU A 9 5.89 0.57 -14.06
C LEU A 9 6.25 -0.51 -13.03
N THR A 10 6.93 -1.56 -13.46
CA THR A 10 7.46 -2.62 -12.59
C THR A 10 8.41 -2.07 -11.53
N ALA A 11 9.30 -1.12 -11.89
CA ALA A 11 10.22 -0.50 -10.93
C ALA A 11 9.47 0.33 -9.87
N LEU A 12 8.44 1.09 -10.26
CA LEU A 12 7.58 1.83 -9.33
C LEU A 12 6.88 0.88 -8.36
N TRP A 13 6.35 -0.22 -8.86
CA TRP A 13 5.70 -1.24 -8.04
C TRP A 13 6.68 -1.90 -7.07
N SER A 14 7.87 -2.24 -7.52
CA SER A 14 8.95 -2.79 -6.67
C SER A 14 9.38 -1.83 -5.57
N ASP A 15 9.48 -0.54 -5.87
CA ASP A 15 9.81 0.49 -4.85
C ASP A 15 8.72 0.63 -3.79
N LEU A 16 7.44 0.55 -4.18
CA LEU A 16 6.31 0.56 -3.26
C LEU A 16 6.30 -0.70 -2.37
N ASN A 17 6.62 -1.86 -2.92
CA ASN A 17 6.77 -3.10 -2.16
C ASN A 17 7.84 -2.98 -1.09
N ARG A 18 9.03 -2.48 -1.43
CA ARG A 18 10.12 -2.22 -0.47
C ARG A 18 9.73 -1.20 0.60
N ALA A 19 8.95 -0.18 0.24
CA ALA A 19 8.45 0.78 1.22
C ALA A 19 7.48 0.11 2.22
N THR A 20 6.61 -0.78 1.74
CA THR A 20 5.71 -1.56 2.59
C THR A 20 6.46 -2.51 3.51
N GLU A 21 7.48 -3.20 3.01
CA GLU A 21 8.36 -4.07 3.81
C GLU A 21 9.05 -3.28 4.92
N ARG A 22 9.58 -2.10 4.63
CA ARG A 22 10.16 -1.23 5.68
C ARG A 22 9.15 -0.81 6.75
N CYS A 23 7.89 -0.56 6.38
CA CYS A 23 6.84 -0.27 7.36
C CYS A 23 6.54 -1.49 8.23
N LEU A 24 6.54 -2.70 7.66
CA LEU A 24 6.38 -3.94 8.41
C LEU A 24 7.55 -4.16 9.38
N ASP A 25 8.78 -4.01 8.92
CA ASP A 25 9.98 -4.14 9.77
C ASP A 25 9.96 -3.13 10.92
N THR A 26 9.55 -1.90 10.65
CA THR A 26 9.37 -0.86 11.67
C THR A 26 8.33 -1.27 12.70
N TYR A 27 7.18 -1.78 12.26
CA TYR A 27 6.13 -2.27 13.16
C TYR A 27 6.60 -3.46 14.02
N MET A 28 7.29 -4.41 13.42
CA MET A 28 7.79 -5.59 14.11
C MET A 28 8.89 -5.27 15.13
N GLY A 29 9.68 -4.23 14.87
CA GLY A 29 10.75 -3.77 15.77
C GLY A 29 10.32 -2.69 16.75
N ALA A 30 9.10 -2.17 16.66
CA ALA A 30 8.62 -1.07 17.49
C ALA A 30 8.42 -1.49 18.94
N GLU A 31 8.81 -0.62 19.88
CA GLU A 31 8.47 -0.77 21.29
C GLU A 31 6.96 -0.55 21.50
N HIS A 32 6.43 -1.08 22.61
CA HIS A 32 4.99 -1.08 22.85
C HIS A 32 4.32 0.31 22.73
N ALA A 33 5.01 1.36 23.13
CA ALA A 33 4.52 2.75 23.04
C ALA A 33 4.42 3.27 21.58
N GLU A 34 5.22 2.73 20.66
CA GLU A 34 5.29 3.16 19.25
C GLU A 34 4.52 2.21 18.31
N GLN A 35 4.08 1.07 18.82
CA GLN A 35 3.48 0.01 18.02
C GLN A 35 2.21 0.44 17.30
N SER A 36 1.36 1.25 17.96
CA SER A 36 0.11 1.74 17.36
C SER A 36 0.35 2.66 16.17
N GLU A 37 1.33 3.57 16.27
CA GLU A 37 1.69 4.47 15.18
C GLU A 37 2.32 3.71 14.01
N ALA A 38 3.21 2.76 14.31
CA ALA A 38 3.84 1.93 13.29
C ALA A 38 2.81 1.04 12.57
N LEU A 39 1.83 0.49 13.29
CA LEU A 39 0.72 -0.27 12.71
C LEU A 39 -0.14 0.61 11.80
N ALA A 40 -0.50 1.81 12.26
CA ALA A 40 -1.29 2.73 11.45
C ALA A 40 -0.59 3.09 10.13
N ARG A 41 0.72 3.34 10.16
CA ARG A 41 1.52 3.58 8.94
C ARG A 41 1.55 2.37 8.00
N LEU A 42 1.70 1.16 8.54
CA LEU A 42 1.67 -0.07 7.74
C LEU A 42 0.31 -0.26 7.06
N LEU A 43 -0.79 -0.08 7.80
CA LEU A 43 -2.14 -0.21 7.26
C LEU A 43 -2.42 0.82 6.15
N LEU A 44 -1.97 2.07 6.31
CA LEU A 44 -2.05 3.10 5.27
C LEU A 44 -1.28 2.69 4.00
N MET A 45 -0.10 2.10 4.13
CA MET A 45 0.68 1.61 2.98
C MET A 45 0.00 0.44 2.29
N LEU A 46 -0.58 -0.48 3.04
CA LEU A 46 -1.35 -1.59 2.49
C LEU A 46 -2.61 -1.09 1.76
N GLU A 47 -3.34 -0.13 2.35
CA GLU A 47 -4.52 0.47 1.73
C GLU A 47 -4.19 1.16 0.41
N LEU A 48 -3.10 1.94 0.35
CA LEU A 48 -2.64 2.55 -0.89
C LEU A 48 -2.36 1.50 -1.96
N ARG A 49 -1.66 0.43 -1.60
CA ARG A 49 -1.36 -0.66 -2.52
C ARG A 49 -2.62 -1.30 -3.08
N TRP A 50 -3.59 -1.61 -2.22
CA TRP A 50 -4.85 -2.20 -2.67
C TRP A 50 -5.62 -1.29 -3.62
N LYS A 51 -5.64 0.01 -3.36
CA LYS A 51 -6.23 0.99 -4.27
C LYS A 51 -5.53 1.00 -5.63
N LEU A 52 -4.21 0.98 -5.65
CA LEU A 52 -3.42 0.90 -6.90
C LEU A 52 -3.69 -0.41 -7.66
N GLU A 53 -3.70 -1.53 -6.95
CA GLU A 53 -4.00 -2.84 -7.51
C GLU A 53 -5.39 -2.87 -8.17
N GLU A 54 -6.43 -2.45 -7.44
CA GLU A 54 -7.82 -2.51 -7.91
C GLU A 54 -8.15 -1.51 -9.02
N GLN A 55 -7.65 -0.28 -8.88
CA GLN A 55 -8.09 0.82 -9.73
C GLN A 55 -7.23 1.00 -10.99
N ILE A 56 -5.98 0.58 -10.95
CA ILE A 56 -5.03 0.78 -12.04
C ILE A 56 -4.49 -0.53 -12.59
N LEU A 57 -3.83 -1.35 -11.75
CA LEU A 57 -3.05 -2.48 -12.23
C LEU A 57 -3.92 -3.65 -12.69
N LEU A 58 -4.89 -4.07 -11.91
CA LEU A 58 -5.77 -5.17 -12.28
C LEU A 58 -6.62 -4.90 -13.53
N PRO A 59 -7.23 -3.71 -13.70
CA PRO A 59 -7.92 -3.37 -14.94
C PRO A 59 -7.01 -3.48 -16.16
N ALA A 60 -5.81 -2.91 -16.10
CA ALA A 60 -4.84 -2.93 -17.19
C ALA A 60 -4.37 -4.36 -17.53
N LEU A 61 -4.09 -5.18 -16.52
CA LEU A 61 -3.68 -6.57 -16.72
C LEU A 61 -4.81 -7.44 -17.31
N ARG A 62 -6.08 -7.16 -16.96
CA ARG A 62 -7.24 -7.86 -17.52
C ARG A 62 -7.47 -7.55 -18.99
N GLU A 63 -7.21 -6.31 -19.40
CA GLU A 63 -7.39 -5.88 -20.79
C GLU A 63 -6.27 -6.38 -21.71
N GLY A 64 -5.05 -6.52 -21.17
CA GLY A 64 -3.86 -6.82 -21.96
C GLY A 64 -3.69 -8.29 -22.36
N ASP A 65 -4.12 -9.25 -21.52
CA ASP A 65 -3.91 -10.69 -21.78
C ASP A 65 -5.02 -11.56 -21.18
N ALA A 66 -5.58 -12.46 -21.98
CA ALA A 66 -6.61 -13.40 -21.54
C ALA A 66 -6.11 -14.40 -20.48
N THR A 67 -4.81 -14.72 -20.48
CA THR A 67 -4.20 -15.64 -19.50
C THR A 67 -4.10 -15.04 -18.11
N LEU A 68 -4.03 -13.71 -18.01
CA LEU A 68 -3.96 -12.98 -16.75
C LEU A 68 -5.33 -12.77 -16.09
N LYS A 69 -6.43 -13.12 -16.76
CA LYS A 69 -7.78 -12.94 -16.20
C LYS A 69 -8.04 -13.78 -14.95
N ASP A 70 -7.56 -15.01 -14.94
CA ASP A 70 -7.76 -15.90 -13.80
C ASP A 70 -6.91 -15.46 -12.62
N ASP A 71 -5.64 -15.10 -12.85
CA ASP A 71 -4.77 -14.55 -11.82
C ASP A 71 -5.30 -13.23 -11.25
N SER A 72 -5.84 -12.35 -12.11
CA SER A 72 -6.43 -11.08 -11.67
C SER A 72 -7.66 -11.29 -10.79
N ARG A 73 -8.49 -12.31 -11.07
CA ARG A 73 -9.65 -12.64 -10.23
C ARG A 73 -9.23 -13.16 -8.87
N GLU A 74 -8.28 -14.09 -8.82
CA GLU A 74 -7.75 -14.62 -7.57
C GLU A 74 -7.13 -13.51 -6.72
N ILE A 75 -6.37 -12.59 -7.35
CA ILE A 75 -5.79 -11.43 -6.69
C ILE A 75 -6.88 -10.53 -6.10
N ALA A 76 -7.99 -10.29 -6.81
CA ALA A 76 -9.09 -9.48 -6.30
C ALA A 76 -9.77 -10.13 -5.07
N GLU A 77 -9.98 -11.44 -5.10
CA GLU A 77 -10.53 -12.18 -3.95
C GLU A 77 -9.58 -12.13 -2.73
N GLU A 78 -8.27 -12.22 -2.95
CA GLU A 78 -7.27 -12.07 -1.89
C GLU A 78 -7.28 -10.65 -1.28
N ILE A 79 -7.46 -9.60 -2.09
CA ILE A 79 -7.55 -8.22 -1.62
C ILE A 79 -8.71 -8.05 -0.64
N ASP A 80 -9.90 -8.56 -0.98
CA ASP A 80 -11.07 -8.46 -0.12
C ASP A 80 -10.84 -9.14 1.24
N LEU A 81 -10.25 -10.33 1.22
CA LEU A 81 -9.88 -11.04 2.46
C LEU A 81 -8.89 -10.24 3.32
N LEU A 82 -7.89 -9.62 2.69
CA LEU A 82 -6.89 -8.82 3.40
C LEU A 82 -7.49 -7.57 4.03
N ARG A 83 -8.46 -6.93 3.36
CA ARG A 83 -9.19 -5.79 3.92
C ARG A 83 -9.96 -6.16 5.17
N GLU A 84 -10.67 -7.30 5.15
CA GLU A 84 -11.37 -7.79 6.34
C GLU A 84 -10.42 -8.06 7.50
N LEU A 85 -9.28 -8.69 7.24
CA LEU A 85 -8.27 -8.97 8.26
C LEU A 85 -7.62 -7.69 8.81
N ALA A 86 -7.32 -6.71 7.94
CA ALA A 86 -6.78 -5.42 8.36
C ALA A 86 -7.78 -4.65 9.24
N ASP A 87 -9.06 -4.65 8.87
CA ASP A 87 -10.15 -4.06 9.65
C ASP A 87 -10.26 -4.68 11.07
N LEU A 88 -10.12 -5.99 11.18
CA LEU A 88 -10.15 -6.68 12.48
C LEU A 88 -8.94 -6.31 13.34
N ALA A 89 -7.76 -6.16 12.75
CA ALA A 89 -6.56 -5.75 13.45
C ALA A 89 -6.68 -4.29 13.94
N GLU A 90 -7.15 -3.37 13.09
CA GLU A 90 -7.30 -1.95 13.41
C GLU A 90 -8.31 -1.71 14.53
N ARG A 91 -9.44 -2.43 14.54
CA ARG A 91 -10.48 -2.28 15.56
C ARG A 91 -10.09 -2.82 16.94
N HIS A 92 -8.87 -3.25 17.15
CA HIS A 92 -8.39 -3.81 18.41
C HIS A 92 -9.31 -4.90 19.00
N LYS A 93 -10.00 -5.64 18.16
CA LYS A 93 -10.82 -6.78 18.58
C LYS A 93 -9.99 -7.99 18.99
N LEU A 94 -8.70 -7.91 18.78
CA LEU A 94 -7.71 -8.91 19.10
C LEU A 94 -6.79 -8.36 20.20
N ASP A 95 -6.33 -9.24 21.09
CA ASP A 95 -5.27 -8.89 22.04
C ASP A 95 -3.94 -8.57 21.31
N PRO A 96 -2.96 -7.92 21.97
CA PRO A 96 -1.71 -7.49 21.30
C PRO A 96 -0.96 -8.63 20.59
N GLY A 97 -0.90 -9.81 21.16
CA GLY A 97 -0.25 -10.97 20.54
C GLY A 97 -0.99 -11.46 19.30
N SER A 98 -2.32 -11.50 19.37
CA SER A 98 -3.18 -11.83 18.23
C SER A 98 -3.10 -10.75 17.15
N THR A 99 -3.00 -9.48 17.51
CA THR A 99 -2.82 -8.37 16.55
C THR A 99 -1.52 -8.54 15.76
N VAL A 100 -0.41 -8.83 16.41
CA VAL A 100 0.89 -9.10 15.75
C VAL A 100 0.77 -10.30 14.81
N THR A 101 0.14 -11.39 15.26
CA THR A 101 -0.02 -12.61 14.44
C THR A 101 -0.85 -12.34 13.18
N VAL A 102 -1.99 -11.66 13.32
CA VAL A 102 -2.86 -11.32 12.19
C VAL A 102 -2.16 -10.35 11.24
N THR A 103 -1.50 -9.32 11.77
CA THR A 103 -0.76 -8.34 10.95
C THR A 103 0.35 -9.02 10.14
N ASN A 104 1.08 -9.94 10.74
CA ASN A 104 2.10 -10.74 10.04
C ASN A 104 1.50 -11.62 8.93
N ALA A 105 0.37 -12.26 9.20
CA ALA A 105 -0.32 -13.07 8.20
C ALA A 105 -0.78 -12.20 7.01
N VAL A 106 -1.41 -11.06 7.28
CA VAL A 106 -1.84 -10.08 6.26
C VAL A 106 -0.64 -9.61 5.43
N ALA A 107 0.44 -9.20 6.08
CA ALA A 107 1.65 -8.73 5.39
C ALA A 107 2.30 -9.84 4.56
N GLY A 108 2.32 -11.08 5.04
CA GLY A 108 2.84 -12.23 4.32
C GLY A 108 2.05 -12.54 3.04
N ILE A 109 0.72 -12.55 3.12
CA ILE A 109 -0.15 -12.74 1.96
C ILE A 109 0.02 -11.56 0.98
N ALA A 110 0.09 -10.33 1.46
CA ALA A 110 0.33 -9.14 0.63
C ALA A 110 1.68 -9.21 -0.10
N ALA A 111 2.72 -9.72 0.54
CA ALA A 111 4.04 -9.91 -0.08
C ALA A 111 4.01 -10.98 -1.20
N LEU A 112 3.34 -12.11 -0.96
CA LEU A 112 3.16 -13.15 -1.98
C LEU A 112 2.40 -12.63 -3.20
N ARG A 113 1.31 -11.88 -2.97
CA ARG A 113 0.54 -11.27 -4.04
C ARG A 113 1.36 -10.24 -4.80
N SER A 114 2.14 -9.42 -4.12
CA SER A 114 3.02 -8.44 -4.75
C SER A 114 4.00 -9.05 -5.73
N ALA A 115 4.57 -10.19 -5.38
CA ALA A 115 5.47 -10.93 -6.27
C ALA A 115 4.74 -11.48 -7.51
N ARG A 116 3.45 -11.86 -7.37
CA ARG A 116 2.63 -12.30 -8.52
C ARG A 116 2.31 -11.13 -9.44
N ILE A 117 1.91 -9.97 -8.89
CA ILE A 117 1.65 -8.75 -9.66
C ILE A 117 2.91 -8.29 -10.38
N GLU A 118 4.07 -8.29 -9.70
CA GLU A 118 5.35 -7.89 -10.30
C GLU A 118 5.68 -8.74 -11.52
N ARG A 119 5.52 -10.07 -11.43
CA ARG A 119 5.71 -10.96 -12.58
C ARG A 119 4.73 -10.67 -13.71
N ALA A 120 3.45 -10.47 -13.37
CA ALA A 120 2.43 -10.16 -14.37
C ALA A 120 2.71 -8.84 -15.10
N LEU A 121 3.20 -7.82 -14.38
CA LEU A 121 3.64 -6.54 -14.95
C LEU A 121 4.86 -6.70 -15.85
N GLU A 122 5.89 -7.44 -15.41
CA GLU A 122 7.07 -7.73 -16.22
C GLU A 122 6.71 -8.44 -17.53
N ASP A 123 5.82 -9.42 -17.48
CA ASP A 123 5.37 -10.16 -18.65
C ASP A 123 4.56 -9.26 -19.58
N ALA A 124 3.66 -8.45 -19.04
CA ALA A 124 2.86 -7.51 -19.82
C ALA A 124 3.71 -6.39 -20.45
N GLU A 125 4.69 -5.83 -19.74
CA GLU A 125 5.64 -4.86 -20.28
C GLU A 125 6.50 -5.48 -21.40
N ARG A 126 7.00 -6.70 -21.21
CA ARG A 126 7.79 -7.44 -22.20
C ARG A 126 6.99 -7.76 -23.45
N ALA A 127 5.73 -8.10 -23.31
CA ALA A 127 4.82 -8.36 -24.40
C ALA A 127 4.27 -7.08 -25.07
N SER A 128 4.54 -5.91 -24.50
CA SER A 128 3.94 -4.62 -24.90
C SER A 128 2.40 -4.68 -24.96
N SER A 129 1.80 -5.45 -24.05
CA SER A 129 0.35 -5.63 -23.98
C SER A 129 -0.36 -4.56 -23.14
N ILE A 130 0.40 -3.72 -22.45
CA ILE A 130 -0.06 -2.57 -21.67
C ILE A 130 0.71 -1.32 -22.03
N ASP A 131 0.09 -0.16 -21.84
CA ASP A 131 0.76 1.14 -21.91
C ASP A 131 1.41 1.45 -20.56
N ALA A 132 2.60 0.90 -20.35
CA ALA A 132 3.32 1.00 -19.08
C ALA A 132 3.68 2.45 -18.69
N GLU A 133 3.90 3.34 -19.68
CA GLU A 133 4.22 4.74 -19.43
C GLU A 133 3.00 5.50 -18.89
N HIS A 134 1.85 5.32 -19.52
CA HIS A 134 0.60 5.91 -19.06
C HIS A 134 0.20 5.39 -17.66
N LEU A 135 0.26 4.08 -17.45
CA LEU A 135 -0.04 3.49 -16.14
C LEU A 135 0.92 3.95 -15.05
N ALA A 136 2.20 4.12 -15.36
CA ALA A 136 3.17 4.65 -14.41
C ALA A 136 2.85 6.11 -14.02
N GLU A 137 2.27 6.88 -14.93
CA GLU A 137 1.82 8.25 -14.66
C GLU A 137 0.58 8.25 -13.75
N GLU A 138 -0.41 7.41 -14.02
CA GLU A 138 -1.59 7.23 -13.17
C GLU A 138 -1.22 6.79 -11.73
N VAL A 139 -0.27 5.87 -11.60
CA VAL A 139 0.27 5.43 -10.29
C VAL A 139 0.89 6.62 -9.54
N ARG A 140 1.70 7.45 -10.21
CA ARG A 140 2.31 8.63 -9.59
C ARG A 140 1.28 9.66 -9.15
N GLU A 141 0.27 9.92 -9.98
CA GLU A 141 -0.81 10.85 -9.66
C GLU A 141 -1.63 10.38 -8.45
N MET A 142 -1.96 9.09 -8.39
CA MET A 142 -2.66 8.53 -7.24
C MET A 142 -1.82 8.64 -5.97
N PHE A 143 -0.52 8.39 -6.06
CA PHE A 143 0.42 8.52 -4.95
C PHE A 143 0.50 9.97 -4.44
N GLN A 144 0.53 10.95 -5.35
CA GLN A 144 0.57 12.37 -4.98
C GLN A 144 -0.72 12.83 -4.31
N ARG A 145 -1.90 12.40 -4.82
CA ARG A 145 -3.19 12.69 -4.19
C ARG A 145 -3.25 12.14 -2.77
N TRP A 146 -2.86 10.88 -2.60
CA TRP A 146 -2.88 10.22 -1.32
C TRP A 146 -1.94 10.88 -0.29
N ARG A 147 -0.74 11.31 -0.70
CA ARG A 147 0.17 12.10 0.17
C ARG A 147 -0.44 13.42 0.58
N GLY A 148 -1.16 14.08 -0.30
CA GLY A 148 -1.87 15.33 -0.01
C GLY A 148 -3.02 15.13 0.98
N GLU A 149 -3.71 14.00 0.94
CA GLU A 149 -4.78 13.66 1.89
C GLU A 149 -4.21 13.40 3.29
N ILE A 150 -3.09 12.66 3.39
CA ILE A 150 -2.43 12.42 4.67
C ILE A 150 -1.90 13.71 5.30
N ALA A 151 -1.28 14.58 4.51
CA ALA A 151 -0.78 15.86 5.00
C ALA A 151 -1.92 16.71 5.59
N LYS A 152 -3.07 16.76 4.93
CA LYS A 152 -4.27 17.46 5.44
C LYS A 152 -4.82 16.85 6.72
N SER A 153 -4.77 15.54 6.87
CA SER A 153 -5.24 14.86 8.08
C SER A 153 -4.30 15.10 9.26
N GLY A 154 -2.98 15.23 9.01
CA GLY A 154 -2.00 15.58 10.03
C GLY A 154 -2.12 17.03 10.51
N ASP A 155 -2.41 17.97 9.61
CA ASP A 155 -2.61 19.39 9.96
C ASP A 155 -3.85 19.61 10.84
N ILE A 156 -4.88 18.75 10.74
CA ILE A 156 -6.08 18.83 11.59
C ILE A 156 -5.76 18.38 13.03
N GLU A 157 -4.87 17.41 13.22
CA GLU A 157 -4.46 16.98 14.56
C GLU A 157 -3.57 18.02 15.28
N ASP A 158 -2.78 18.81 14.54
CA ASP A 158 -1.95 19.87 15.10
C ASP A 158 -2.75 21.14 15.45
N GLU A 159 -3.86 21.43 14.78
CA GLU A 159 -4.75 22.56 15.12
C GLU A 159 -5.59 22.32 16.38
N GLU A 160 -5.90 21.06 16.74
CA GLU A 160 -6.59 20.74 18.01
C GLU A 160 -5.69 20.73 19.24
N ARG A 161 -4.37 20.86 19.06
CA ARG A 161 -3.40 21.08 20.15
C ARG A 161 -3.11 22.56 20.35
N ASP A 162 -4.13 23.37 20.59
CA ASP A 162 -3.94 24.70 21.10
C ASP A 162 -3.47 24.62 22.57
N PRO A 163 -2.34 25.18 22.93
CA PRO A 163 -1.88 25.17 24.33
C PRO A 163 -2.66 26.21 25.12
N VAL A 164 -3.81 25.84 25.61
CA VAL A 164 -4.48 26.59 26.68
C VAL A 164 -3.74 26.34 27.97
N GLY A 165 -2.94 27.30 28.41
CA GLY A 165 -2.34 27.25 29.72
C GLY A 165 -1.20 28.22 29.96
N GLY A 166 -1.45 29.52 29.79
CA GLY A 166 -0.61 30.52 30.43
C GLY A 166 -0.84 30.51 31.95
N PRO A 167 0.21 30.64 32.78
CA PRO A 167 0.07 30.63 34.24
C PRO A 167 -0.65 31.90 34.76
N PRO A 168 -1.50 31.74 35.80
CA PRO A 168 -2.11 32.91 36.44
C PRO A 168 -1.05 33.72 37.18
N ARG A 169 -1.15 35.05 37.04
CA ARG A 169 -0.40 36.03 37.85
C ARG A 169 -1.08 36.25 39.23
#